data_30f8b99e236e35752544594219e249a2
#
_entry.id   30f8b99e236e35752544594219e249a2
#
_cell.length_a   1.000
_cell.length_b   1.000
_cell.length_c   1.000
_cell.angle_alpha   90.00
_cell.angle_beta   90.00
_cell.angle_gamma   90.00
#
_symmetry.space_group_name_H-M   'P 1'
#
loop_
_entity.id
_entity.type
_entity.pdbx_description
1 polymer ?
#
loop_
_entity_poly.entity_id
_entity_poly.type
_entity_poly.pdbx_seq_one_letter_code
_entity_poly.pdbx_strand_id
1 'polypeptide(L)'
;MLNGCRICNNEELHLVLDYGMMPLVNNLNDGEEPETYPLKLVLCPDCGLVQITETVPPEKLFSEYYYFSSQSQTMLDHSEKLVKELSENLDKNSLVIEIASNDGYLLQYYDVPVLGIEPASNVAAVAIEKNIPTLVEFFSLDLANELKDQGVLADVVHAHNVLAHVADLHGFVEGMKLILKPEGVIVIEVPYLRNLIEGCEFDTVYHEHLCYFSIRPLVKLFKLHGLEIVDLQTIDIHGGSLRLYV
;
A
#
# COMPACT_ATOMS: atom_id res chain seq x y z
N MET A 1 4.72 20.55 4.99
CA MET A 1 6.06 19.92 5.12
C MET A 1 6.06 19.03 6.36
N LEU A 2 6.58 17.84 6.22
CA LEU A 2 6.69 16.87 7.31
C LEU A 2 7.76 17.31 8.31
N ASN A 3 7.47 17.21 9.62
CA ASN A 3 8.37 17.66 10.68
C ASN A 3 9.25 16.53 11.25
N GLY A 4 9.15 15.30 10.73
CA GLY A 4 9.92 14.16 11.23
C GLY A 4 9.70 12.87 10.43
N CYS A 5 10.28 11.80 10.92
CA CYS A 5 10.14 10.46 10.34
C CYS A 5 8.73 9.91 10.54
N ARG A 6 8.09 9.40 9.46
CA ARG A 6 6.72 8.81 9.51
C ARG A 6 6.61 7.55 10.39
N ILE A 7 7.74 6.92 10.77
CA ILE A 7 7.73 5.74 11.64
C ILE A 7 8.14 6.06 13.07
N CYS A 8 9.22 6.83 13.28
CA CYS A 8 9.79 7.00 14.64
C CYS A 8 9.79 8.43 15.15
N ASN A 9 9.21 9.35 14.38
CA ASN A 9 9.10 10.78 14.72
C ASN A 9 10.44 11.49 14.93
N ASN A 10 11.58 10.89 14.52
CA ASN A 10 12.88 11.57 14.58
C ASN A 10 12.85 12.78 13.64
N GLU A 11 13.17 13.96 14.19
CA GLU A 11 13.19 15.21 13.45
C GLU A 11 14.51 15.43 12.68
N GLU A 12 15.59 14.73 13.05
CA GLU A 12 16.88 14.78 12.36
C GLU A 12 16.86 13.88 11.12
N LEU A 13 16.46 14.45 9.98
CA LEU A 13 16.42 13.75 8.70
C LEU A 13 17.56 14.21 7.80
N HIS A 14 18.24 13.26 7.16
CA HIS A 14 19.35 13.53 6.27
C HIS A 14 18.86 13.64 4.82
N LEU A 15 19.12 14.77 4.17
CA LEU A 15 18.81 14.95 2.75
C LEU A 15 19.62 13.96 1.90
N VAL A 16 18.92 13.18 1.07
CA VAL A 16 19.52 12.25 0.10
C VAL A 16 19.54 12.86 -1.30
N LEU A 17 18.37 13.31 -1.79
CA LEU A 17 18.21 13.94 -3.11
C LEU A 17 17.23 15.10 -3.02
N ASP A 18 17.48 16.14 -3.81
CA ASP A 18 16.57 17.27 -4.00
C ASP A 18 16.31 17.45 -5.51
N TYR A 19 15.10 17.12 -5.94
CA TYR A 19 14.67 17.27 -7.33
C TYR A 19 14.11 18.68 -7.62
N GLY A 20 14.01 19.55 -6.60
CA GLY A 20 13.38 20.86 -6.73
C GLY A 20 11.86 20.78 -6.76
N MET A 21 11.25 21.65 -7.58
CA MET A 21 9.79 21.69 -7.79
C MET A 21 9.42 20.78 -8.96
N MET A 22 8.61 19.77 -8.71
CA MET A 22 8.21 18.75 -9.69
C MET A 22 6.69 18.69 -9.81
N PRO A 23 6.15 18.45 -11.02
CA PRO A 23 4.71 18.20 -11.20
C PRO A 23 4.30 16.84 -10.65
N LEU A 24 2.98 16.66 -10.45
CA LEU A 24 2.41 15.35 -10.14
C LEU A 24 2.41 14.48 -11.40
N VAL A 25 2.83 13.21 -11.27
CA VAL A 25 3.07 12.31 -12.44
C VAL A 25 1.79 11.95 -13.19
N ASN A 26 0.66 11.84 -12.51
CA ASN A 26 -0.62 11.46 -13.11
C ASN A 26 -1.51 12.66 -13.44
N ASN A 27 -1.04 13.88 -13.25
CA ASN A 27 -1.76 15.10 -13.65
C ASN A 27 -1.44 15.43 -15.12
N LEU A 28 -2.09 14.73 -16.03
CA LEU A 28 -1.96 14.92 -17.47
C LEU A 28 -2.76 16.15 -17.90
N ASN A 29 -2.11 17.31 -17.98
CA ASN A 29 -2.74 18.57 -18.36
C ASN A 29 -2.73 18.81 -19.86
N ASP A 30 -3.87 19.25 -20.41
CA ASP A 30 -4.06 19.60 -21.82
C ASP A 30 -3.54 21.01 -22.17
N GLY A 31 -2.35 21.37 -21.70
CA GLY A 31 -1.64 22.59 -22.09
C GLY A 31 -1.62 23.74 -21.06
N GLU A 32 -2.10 23.53 -19.84
CA GLU A 32 -1.87 24.45 -18.73
C GLU A 32 -0.53 24.17 -18.04
N GLU A 33 0.08 25.19 -17.41
CA GLU A 33 1.26 24.96 -16.57
C GLU A 33 0.89 24.05 -15.38
N PRO A 34 1.58 22.90 -15.19
CA PRO A 34 1.22 21.98 -14.12
C PRO A 34 1.53 22.59 -12.75
N GLU A 35 0.67 22.31 -11.78
CA GLU A 35 0.97 22.59 -10.38
C GLU A 35 2.18 21.76 -9.93
N THR A 36 3.14 22.40 -9.26
CA THR A 36 4.38 21.77 -8.83
C THR A 36 4.53 21.77 -7.33
N TYR A 37 5.19 20.75 -6.81
CA TYR A 37 5.46 20.55 -5.39
C TYR A 37 6.92 20.25 -5.16
N PRO A 38 7.51 20.61 -3.98
CA PRO A 38 8.85 20.18 -3.63
C PRO A 38 8.96 18.65 -3.63
N LEU A 39 10.01 18.12 -4.24
CA LEU A 39 10.29 16.68 -4.20
C LEU A 39 11.68 16.45 -3.62
N LYS A 40 11.74 16.17 -2.33
CA LYS A 40 12.98 15.92 -1.58
C LYS A 40 12.92 14.56 -0.92
N LEU A 41 13.95 13.77 -1.15
CA LEU A 41 14.12 12.46 -0.54
C LEU A 41 15.05 12.59 0.67
N VAL A 42 14.60 12.10 1.81
CA VAL A 42 15.33 12.14 3.08
C VAL A 42 15.42 10.77 3.73
N LEU A 43 16.51 10.53 4.46
CA LEU A 43 16.77 9.32 5.23
C LEU A 43 16.64 9.61 6.72
N CYS A 44 15.89 8.79 7.43
CA CYS A 44 15.90 8.75 8.89
C CYS A 44 17.07 7.89 9.38
N PRO A 45 18.05 8.44 10.13
CA PRO A 45 19.20 7.68 10.61
C PRO A 45 18.82 6.64 11.68
N ASP A 46 17.73 6.86 12.44
CA ASP A 46 17.32 5.97 13.53
C ASP A 46 16.66 4.69 13.04
N CYS A 47 15.68 4.79 12.13
CA CYS A 47 14.95 3.61 11.65
C CYS A 47 15.36 3.15 10.25
N GLY A 48 16.05 3.99 9.47
CA GLY A 48 16.45 3.68 8.11
C GLY A 48 15.34 3.87 7.08
N LEU A 49 14.22 4.53 7.44
CA LEU A 49 13.19 4.90 6.48
C LEU A 49 13.72 5.97 5.53
N VAL A 50 13.58 5.73 4.22
CA VAL A 50 13.71 6.75 3.20
C VAL A 50 12.31 7.24 2.84
N GLN A 51 12.10 8.55 2.81
CA GLN A 51 10.78 9.16 2.61
C GLN A 51 10.89 10.50 1.91
N ILE A 52 9.80 10.95 1.29
CA ILE A 52 9.71 12.33 0.80
C ILE A 52 9.19 13.28 1.89
N THR A 53 9.53 14.57 1.76
CA THR A 53 9.15 15.58 2.77
C THR A 53 7.79 16.21 2.54
N GLU A 54 7.28 16.15 1.32
CA GLU A 54 5.97 16.69 0.96
C GLU A 54 4.88 15.62 1.08
N THR A 55 3.67 16.04 1.42
CA THR A 55 2.48 15.18 1.41
C THR A 55 1.38 15.91 0.66
N VAL A 56 1.11 15.46 -0.55
CA VAL A 56 -0.05 15.92 -1.32
C VAL A 56 -1.29 15.22 -0.76
N PRO A 57 -2.42 15.91 -0.60
CA PRO A 57 -3.66 15.28 -0.13
C PRO A 57 -4.03 14.05 -0.98
N PRO A 58 -4.34 12.90 -0.37
CA PRO A 58 -4.61 11.66 -1.10
C PRO A 58 -5.83 11.77 -2.01
N GLU A 59 -6.83 12.59 -1.66
CA GLU A 59 -8.01 12.84 -2.49
C GLU A 59 -7.63 13.48 -3.83
N LYS A 60 -6.54 14.25 -3.87
CA LYS A 60 -6.03 14.86 -5.10
C LYS A 60 -5.31 13.86 -6.01
N LEU A 61 -4.77 12.79 -5.43
CA LEU A 61 -3.97 11.79 -6.14
C LEU A 61 -4.79 10.57 -6.54
N PHE A 62 -5.78 10.16 -5.72
CA PHE A 62 -6.38 8.83 -5.80
C PHE A 62 -7.91 8.82 -5.89
N SER A 63 -8.61 9.96 -6.04
CA SER A 63 -10.07 9.97 -6.23
C SER A 63 -10.50 9.44 -7.60
N GLU A 64 -9.67 9.65 -8.63
CA GLU A 64 -9.75 9.00 -9.94
C GLU A 64 -8.38 8.42 -10.25
N TYR A 65 -8.31 7.13 -10.55
CA TYR A 65 -7.06 6.45 -10.77
C TYR A 65 -7.00 5.80 -12.13
N TYR A 66 -5.92 6.05 -12.86
CA TYR A 66 -5.81 5.62 -14.27
C TYR A 66 -5.20 4.23 -14.45
N TYR A 67 -4.65 3.65 -13.39
CA TYR A 67 -4.03 2.33 -13.44
C TYR A 67 -5.03 1.25 -13.03
N PHE A 68 -5.37 0.37 -13.98
CA PHE A 68 -6.19 -0.82 -13.76
C PHE A 68 -5.28 -2.04 -13.67
N SER A 69 -5.16 -2.64 -12.51
CA SER A 69 -4.24 -3.74 -12.27
C SER A 69 -4.52 -4.97 -13.12
N SER A 70 -5.79 -5.22 -13.44
CA SER A 70 -6.19 -6.35 -14.31
C SER A 70 -5.79 -6.20 -15.77
N GLN A 71 -5.31 -5.04 -16.21
CA GLN A 71 -4.77 -4.87 -17.56
C GLN A 71 -3.37 -5.49 -17.75
N SER A 72 -2.69 -5.81 -16.65
CA SER A 72 -1.38 -6.46 -16.67
C SER A 72 -1.52 -7.97 -16.47
N GLN A 73 -1.23 -8.77 -17.51
CA GLN A 73 -1.23 -10.23 -17.39
C GLN A 73 -0.24 -10.71 -16.32
N THR A 74 0.93 -10.07 -16.19
CA THR A 74 1.91 -10.37 -15.15
C THR A 74 1.32 -10.21 -13.75
N MET A 75 0.51 -9.15 -13.53
CA MET A 75 -0.16 -8.93 -12.24
C MET A 75 -1.25 -9.98 -11.98
N LEU A 76 -1.99 -10.38 -13.00
CA LEU A 76 -3.00 -11.43 -12.89
C LEU A 76 -2.37 -12.77 -12.53
N ASP A 77 -1.32 -13.21 -13.27
CA ASP A 77 -0.61 -14.47 -13.02
C ASP A 77 0.02 -14.50 -11.61
N HIS A 78 0.57 -13.34 -11.18
CA HIS A 78 1.14 -13.16 -9.85
C HIS A 78 0.07 -13.31 -8.75
N SER A 79 -1.07 -12.65 -8.94
CA SER A 79 -2.20 -12.69 -8.00
C SER A 79 -2.82 -14.08 -7.89
N GLU A 80 -3.05 -14.75 -9.03
CA GLU A 80 -3.59 -16.11 -9.06
C GLU A 80 -2.68 -17.08 -8.28
N LYS A 81 -1.37 -16.98 -8.50
CA LYS A 81 -0.40 -17.82 -7.77
C LYS A 81 -0.43 -17.56 -6.27
N LEU A 82 -0.44 -16.29 -5.84
CA LEU A 82 -0.49 -15.93 -4.43
C LEU A 82 -1.78 -16.42 -3.77
N VAL A 83 -2.93 -16.16 -4.41
CA VAL A 83 -4.23 -16.60 -3.90
C VAL A 83 -4.28 -18.11 -3.76
N LYS A 84 -3.76 -18.86 -4.73
CA LYS A 84 -3.71 -20.33 -4.64
C LYS A 84 -2.90 -20.81 -3.43
N GLU A 85 -1.74 -20.17 -3.13
CA GLU A 85 -0.91 -20.52 -1.96
C GLU A 85 -1.66 -20.23 -0.65
N LEU A 86 -2.32 -19.08 -0.53
CA LEU A 86 -3.03 -18.68 0.68
C LEU A 86 -4.32 -19.47 0.91
N SER A 87 -5.01 -19.83 -0.17
CA SER A 87 -6.30 -20.54 -0.11
C SER A 87 -6.19 -21.94 0.49
N GLU A 88 -5.00 -22.56 0.53
CA GLU A 88 -4.77 -23.86 1.17
C GLU A 88 -5.13 -23.87 2.67
N ASN A 89 -5.10 -22.69 3.32
CA ASN A 89 -5.37 -22.53 4.75
C ASN A 89 -6.74 -21.88 5.04
N LEU A 90 -7.57 -21.63 4.02
CA LEU A 90 -8.87 -20.98 4.17
C LEU A 90 -10.01 -21.99 4.06
N ASP A 91 -11.09 -21.73 4.80
CA ASP A 91 -12.34 -22.46 4.69
C ASP A 91 -13.46 -21.58 4.12
N LYS A 92 -14.61 -22.16 3.83
CA LYS A 92 -15.76 -21.44 3.21
C LYS A 92 -16.33 -20.29 4.04
N ASN A 93 -15.96 -20.15 5.31
CA ASN A 93 -16.39 -19.07 6.21
C ASN A 93 -15.26 -18.04 6.42
N SER A 94 -14.10 -18.29 5.84
CA SER A 94 -12.99 -17.32 5.89
C SER A 94 -13.36 -16.05 5.13
N LEU A 95 -12.88 -14.93 5.60
CA LEU A 95 -13.03 -13.63 4.94
C LEU A 95 -11.66 -13.10 4.54
N VAL A 96 -11.55 -12.63 3.32
CA VAL A 96 -10.36 -11.93 2.81
C VAL A 96 -10.71 -10.47 2.55
N ILE A 97 -9.90 -9.55 3.08
CA ILE A 97 -10.04 -8.11 2.82
C ILE A 97 -8.81 -7.64 2.05
N GLU A 98 -9.02 -6.87 0.98
CA GLU A 98 -7.93 -6.19 0.26
C GLU A 98 -8.10 -4.69 0.36
N ILE A 99 -7.06 -4.01 0.84
CA ILE A 99 -6.98 -2.55 0.94
C ILE A 99 -6.30 -2.01 -0.32
N ALA A 100 -6.88 -0.99 -0.94
CA ALA A 100 -6.58 -0.50 -2.29
C ALA A 100 -6.75 -1.63 -3.34
N SER A 101 -7.93 -2.26 -3.31
CA SER A 101 -8.24 -3.46 -4.10
C SER A 101 -8.34 -3.23 -5.60
N ASN A 102 -8.20 -1.98 -6.04
CA ASN A 102 -8.25 -1.58 -7.43
C ASN A 102 -9.50 -2.15 -8.14
N ASP A 103 -9.39 -2.72 -9.31
CA ASP A 103 -10.48 -3.31 -10.10
C ASP A 103 -10.77 -4.79 -9.73
N GLY A 104 -10.38 -5.21 -8.53
CA GLY A 104 -10.60 -6.56 -8.01
C GLY A 104 -9.68 -7.63 -8.63
N TYR A 105 -8.56 -7.21 -9.17
CA TYR A 105 -7.60 -8.06 -9.89
C TYR A 105 -7.08 -9.25 -9.08
N LEU A 106 -6.98 -9.14 -7.76
CA LEU A 106 -6.54 -10.20 -6.85
C LEU A 106 -7.75 -10.94 -6.26
N LEU A 107 -8.75 -10.21 -5.78
CA LEU A 107 -9.90 -10.79 -5.08
C LEU A 107 -10.73 -11.73 -5.97
N GLN A 108 -10.72 -11.55 -7.29
CA GLN A 108 -11.42 -12.40 -8.25
C GLN A 108 -11.00 -13.88 -8.23
N TYR A 109 -9.83 -14.20 -7.68
CA TYR A 109 -9.31 -15.57 -7.63
C TYR A 109 -9.68 -16.34 -6.35
N TYR A 110 -10.30 -15.67 -5.37
CA TYR A 110 -10.74 -16.31 -4.14
C TYR A 110 -12.12 -16.97 -4.31
N ASP A 111 -12.25 -18.19 -3.80
CA ASP A 111 -13.52 -18.95 -3.71
C ASP A 111 -14.22 -18.79 -2.35
N VAL A 112 -13.70 -17.91 -1.49
CA VAL A 112 -14.25 -17.57 -0.16
C VAL A 112 -14.79 -16.14 -0.17
N PRO A 113 -15.59 -15.73 0.84
CA PRO A 113 -16.01 -14.34 1.01
C PRO A 113 -14.86 -13.34 0.92
N VAL A 114 -15.07 -12.28 0.13
CA VAL A 114 -14.08 -11.21 -0.08
C VAL A 114 -14.70 -9.84 0.15
N LEU A 115 -13.88 -8.85 0.51
CA LEU A 115 -14.23 -7.44 0.59
C LEU A 115 -13.07 -6.59 0.08
N GLY A 116 -13.31 -5.81 -0.95
CA GLY A 116 -12.41 -4.77 -1.42
C GLY A 116 -12.65 -3.44 -0.70
N ILE A 117 -11.60 -2.67 -0.47
CA ILE A 117 -11.66 -1.27 -0.01
C ILE A 117 -10.83 -0.45 -1.01
N GLU A 118 -11.49 0.40 -1.82
CA GLU A 118 -10.86 1.13 -2.91
C GLU A 118 -11.43 2.56 -3.02
N PRO A 119 -10.62 3.61 -2.80
CA PRO A 119 -11.12 4.98 -2.83
C PRO A 119 -11.45 5.50 -4.23
N ALA A 120 -10.78 5.02 -5.27
CA ALA A 120 -10.99 5.47 -6.64
C ALA A 120 -12.26 4.88 -7.22
N SER A 121 -13.29 5.71 -7.36
CA SER A 121 -14.63 5.27 -7.78
C SER A 121 -14.66 4.61 -9.16
N ASN A 122 -13.80 5.06 -10.09
CA ASN A 122 -13.74 4.53 -11.45
C ASN A 122 -13.19 3.09 -11.50
N VAL A 123 -12.18 2.73 -10.71
CA VAL A 123 -11.65 1.35 -10.66
C VAL A 123 -12.51 0.47 -9.76
N ALA A 124 -13.02 0.98 -8.64
CA ALA A 124 -13.95 0.26 -7.76
C ALA A 124 -15.22 -0.18 -8.51
N ALA A 125 -15.74 0.66 -9.42
CA ALA A 125 -16.90 0.31 -10.25
C ALA A 125 -16.66 -0.97 -11.06
N VAL A 126 -15.45 -1.17 -11.60
CA VAL A 126 -15.09 -2.37 -12.36
C VAL A 126 -15.07 -3.62 -11.46
N ALA A 127 -14.58 -3.51 -10.21
CA ALA A 127 -14.64 -4.60 -9.24
C ALA A 127 -16.10 -4.99 -8.91
N ILE A 128 -16.96 -3.98 -8.68
CA ILE A 128 -18.38 -4.18 -8.40
C ILE A 128 -19.11 -4.84 -9.57
N GLU A 129 -18.81 -4.43 -10.82
CA GLU A 129 -19.36 -5.06 -12.04
C GLU A 129 -18.95 -6.54 -12.17
N LYS A 130 -17.77 -6.91 -11.66
CA LYS A 130 -17.30 -8.30 -11.56
C LYS A 130 -17.92 -9.06 -10.37
N ASN A 131 -18.88 -8.46 -9.64
CA ASN A 131 -19.50 -8.98 -8.41
C ASN A 131 -18.52 -9.15 -7.23
N ILE A 132 -17.48 -8.33 -7.15
CA ILE A 132 -16.58 -8.26 -6.01
C ILE A 132 -17.12 -7.17 -5.07
N PRO A 133 -17.59 -7.51 -3.85
CA PRO A 133 -18.02 -6.52 -2.88
C PRO A 133 -16.89 -5.52 -2.58
N THR A 134 -17.15 -4.22 -2.80
CA THR A 134 -16.12 -3.18 -2.64
C THR A 134 -16.71 -1.95 -1.95
N LEU A 135 -16.06 -1.49 -0.89
CA LEU A 135 -16.33 -0.21 -0.25
C LEU A 135 -15.53 0.88 -0.97
N VAL A 136 -16.22 1.94 -1.42
CA VAL A 136 -15.60 3.05 -2.16
C VAL A 136 -15.17 4.12 -1.16
N GLU A 137 -14.11 3.83 -0.40
CA GLU A 137 -13.61 4.67 0.68
C GLU A 137 -12.10 4.54 0.85
N PHE A 138 -11.45 5.56 1.41
CA PHE A 138 -10.08 5.44 1.90
C PHE A 138 -10.03 4.59 3.16
N PHE A 139 -9.12 3.61 3.18
CA PHE A 139 -8.88 2.85 4.40
C PHE A 139 -8.27 3.74 5.47
N SER A 140 -8.91 3.80 6.61
CA SER A 140 -8.52 4.60 7.77
C SER A 140 -8.74 3.83 9.07
N LEU A 141 -8.19 4.35 10.17
CA LEU A 141 -8.44 3.79 11.49
C LEU A 141 -9.94 3.86 11.87
N ASP A 142 -10.65 4.91 11.42
CA ASP A 142 -12.09 5.07 11.68
C ASP A 142 -12.87 3.99 10.95
N LEU A 143 -12.64 3.78 9.65
CA LEU A 143 -13.27 2.71 8.88
C LEU A 143 -12.96 1.32 9.48
N ALA A 144 -11.72 1.10 9.93
CA ALA A 144 -11.34 -0.15 10.57
C ALA A 144 -12.11 -0.41 11.87
N ASN A 145 -12.35 0.63 12.68
CA ASN A 145 -13.20 0.54 13.87
C ASN A 145 -14.65 0.23 13.50
N GLU A 146 -15.21 0.88 12.50
CA GLU A 146 -16.57 0.60 12.03
C GLU A 146 -16.74 -0.84 11.55
N LEU A 147 -15.80 -1.36 10.76
CA LEU A 147 -15.80 -2.75 10.31
C LEU A 147 -15.73 -3.72 11.48
N LYS A 148 -14.84 -3.48 12.44
CA LYS A 148 -14.71 -4.28 13.65
C LYS A 148 -15.99 -4.28 14.49
N ASP A 149 -16.62 -3.10 14.68
CA ASP A 149 -17.88 -2.97 15.45
C ASP A 149 -19.05 -3.70 14.78
N GLN A 150 -19.02 -3.84 13.46
CA GLN A 150 -19.94 -4.66 12.67
C GLN A 150 -19.59 -6.16 12.69
N GLY A 151 -18.48 -6.57 13.33
CA GLY A 151 -18.00 -7.94 13.37
C GLY A 151 -17.31 -8.41 12.09
N VAL A 152 -16.90 -7.49 11.21
CA VAL A 152 -16.17 -7.78 9.97
C VAL A 152 -14.70 -7.97 10.31
N LEU A 153 -14.28 -9.22 10.47
CA LEU A 153 -12.89 -9.60 10.78
C LEU A 153 -12.38 -10.59 9.74
N ALA A 154 -11.19 -10.32 9.21
CA ALA A 154 -10.57 -11.09 8.13
C ALA A 154 -9.61 -12.18 8.63
N ASP A 155 -9.57 -13.28 7.91
CA ASP A 155 -8.53 -14.31 8.03
C ASP A 155 -7.25 -13.86 7.29
N VAL A 156 -7.43 -13.14 6.18
CA VAL A 156 -6.33 -12.54 5.39
C VAL A 156 -6.65 -11.08 5.09
N VAL A 157 -5.69 -10.19 5.37
CA VAL A 157 -5.75 -8.78 4.96
C VAL A 157 -4.63 -8.54 3.95
N HIS A 158 -4.99 -8.14 2.74
CA HIS A 158 -4.05 -7.74 1.69
C HIS A 158 -3.84 -6.23 1.65
N ALA A 159 -2.59 -5.82 1.40
CA ALA A 159 -2.23 -4.44 1.12
C ALA A 159 -1.04 -4.41 0.12
N HIS A 160 -1.36 -4.48 -1.17
CA HIS A 160 -0.37 -4.57 -2.24
C HIS A 160 -0.11 -3.21 -2.88
N ASN A 161 1.15 -2.78 -2.86
CA ASN A 161 1.61 -1.51 -3.45
C ASN A 161 0.82 -0.28 -2.93
N VAL A 162 0.35 -0.32 -1.68
CA VAL A 162 -0.38 0.79 -1.05
C VAL A 162 0.38 1.40 0.13
N LEU A 163 1.11 0.61 0.92
CA LEU A 163 1.78 1.10 2.14
C LEU A 163 2.76 2.26 1.86
N ALA A 164 3.38 2.30 0.67
CA ALA A 164 4.28 3.36 0.24
C ALA A 164 3.55 4.71 0.03
N HIS A 165 2.25 4.69 -0.22
CA HIS A 165 1.41 5.86 -0.48
C HIS A 165 0.77 6.45 0.78
N VAL A 166 0.87 5.75 1.91
CA VAL A 166 0.15 6.09 3.14
C VAL A 166 0.89 7.18 3.92
N ALA A 167 0.19 8.27 4.22
CA ALA A 167 0.73 9.37 5.02
C ALA A 167 0.78 9.02 6.53
N ASP A 168 -0.29 8.42 7.05
CA ASP A 168 -0.42 7.91 8.42
C ASP A 168 -0.16 6.40 8.47
N LEU A 169 1.13 6.03 8.49
CA LEU A 169 1.54 4.63 8.58
C LEU A 169 1.06 3.96 9.88
N HIS A 170 0.98 4.72 10.97
CA HIS A 170 0.57 4.17 12.27
C HIS A 170 -0.92 3.85 12.29
N GLY A 171 -1.77 4.77 11.87
CA GLY A 171 -3.22 4.53 11.77
C GLY A 171 -3.54 3.41 10.78
N PHE A 172 -2.81 3.31 9.67
CA PHE A 172 -2.98 2.26 8.68
C PHE A 172 -2.65 0.86 9.24
N VAL A 173 -1.49 0.71 9.91
CA VAL A 173 -1.07 -0.57 10.51
C VAL A 173 -1.99 -0.96 11.68
N GLU A 174 -2.38 -0.02 12.53
CA GLU A 174 -3.34 -0.29 13.60
C GLU A 174 -4.71 -0.68 13.04
N GLY A 175 -5.16 -0.02 11.99
CA GLY A 175 -6.40 -0.36 11.29
C GLY A 175 -6.38 -1.80 10.74
N MET A 176 -5.31 -2.21 10.05
CA MET A 176 -5.15 -3.60 9.57
C MET A 176 -5.23 -4.61 10.71
N LYS A 177 -4.54 -4.31 11.83
CA LYS A 177 -4.59 -5.15 13.03
C LYS A 177 -5.99 -5.25 13.63
N LEU A 178 -6.77 -4.17 13.62
CA LEU A 178 -8.13 -4.15 14.18
C LEU A 178 -9.12 -5.03 13.42
N ILE A 179 -8.98 -5.14 12.10
CA ILE A 179 -9.84 -5.96 11.25
C ILE A 179 -9.31 -7.38 11.03
N LEU A 180 -8.15 -7.73 11.62
CA LEU A 180 -7.56 -9.05 11.53
C LEU A 180 -8.07 -9.96 12.65
N LYS A 181 -8.42 -11.21 12.33
CA LYS A 181 -8.68 -12.25 13.34
C LYS A 181 -7.41 -12.62 14.10
N PRO A 182 -7.50 -13.20 15.33
CA PRO A 182 -6.32 -13.56 16.13
C PRO A 182 -5.33 -14.50 15.43
N GLU A 183 -5.81 -15.41 14.57
CA GLU A 183 -5.00 -16.37 13.80
C GLU A 183 -4.83 -15.91 12.33
N GLY A 184 -5.24 -14.69 12.01
CA GLY A 184 -5.18 -14.16 10.66
C GLY A 184 -3.77 -13.70 10.27
N VAL A 185 -3.59 -13.42 8.99
CA VAL A 185 -2.32 -12.96 8.41
C VAL A 185 -2.54 -11.69 7.58
N ILE A 186 -1.64 -10.72 7.72
CA ILE A 186 -1.56 -9.55 6.83
C ILE A 186 -0.50 -9.84 5.77
N VAL A 187 -0.86 -9.71 4.50
CA VAL A 187 0.06 -9.90 3.37
C VAL A 187 0.27 -8.56 2.68
N ILE A 188 1.51 -8.09 2.71
CA ILE A 188 1.86 -6.77 2.18
C ILE A 188 2.90 -6.93 1.08
N GLU A 189 2.71 -6.24 -0.04
CA GLU A 189 3.75 -6.08 -1.06
C GLU A 189 4.12 -4.60 -1.18
N VAL A 190 5.42 -4.33 -1.17
CA VAL A 190 5.98 -2.98 -1.33
C VAL A 190 7.23 -3.01 -2.20
N PRO A 191 7.48 -2.00 -3.04
CA PRO A 191 8.74 -1.86 -3.75
C PRO A 191 9.92 -1.88 -2.76
N TYR A 192 10.99 -2.62 -3.12
CA TYR A 192 12.14 -2.78 -2.25
C TYR A 192 13.21 -1.73 -2.55
N LEU A 193 13.46 -0.85 -1.58
CA LEU A 193 14.46 0.23 -1.70
C LEU A 193 15.83 -0.26 -2.19
N ARG A 194 16.25 -1.46 -1.79
CA ARG A 194 17.52 -2.04 -2.25
C ARG A 194 17.53 -2.22 -3.77
N ASN A 195 16.48 -2.80 -4.34
CA ASN A 195 16.36 -3.02 -5.77
C ASN A 195 16.31 -1.68 -6.53
N LEU A 196 15.58 -0.71 -6.00
CA LEU A 196 15.53 0.65 -6.54
C LEU A 196 16.94 1.27 -6.64
N ILE A 197 17.77 1.11 -5.60
CA ILE A 197 19.15 1.64 -5.59
C ILE A 197 20.03 0.85 -6.56
N GLU A 198 20.00 -0.49 -6.51
CA GLU A 198 20.83 -1.37 -7.35
C GLU A 198 20.44 -1.27 -8.84
N GLY A 199 19.12 -1.11 -9.12
CA GLY A 199 18.57 -0.94 -10.48
C GLY A 199 18.61 0.50 -11.01
N CYS A 200 19.01 1.48 -10.18
CA CYS A 200 18.95 2.92 -10.51
C CYS A 200 17.56 3.37 -10.95
N GLU A 201 16.51 2.91 -10.30
CA GLU A 201 15.10 3.19 -10.63
C GLU A 201 14.64 4.55 -10.06
N PHE A 202 15.39 5.61 -10.36
CA PHE A 202 15.16 6.95 -9.81
C PHE A 202 13.86 7.60 -10.31
N ASP A 203 13.28 7.13 -11.39
CA ASP A 203 12.00 7.52 -11.95
C ASP A 203 10.80 7.09 -11.09
N THR A 204 11.00 6.15 -10.16
CA THR A 204 9.98 5.78 -9.18
C THR A 204 9.90 6.75 -7.99
N VAL A 205 10.75 7.79 -7.95
CA VAL A 205 10.72 8.84 -6.93
C VAL A 205 9.78 9.95 -7.37
N TYR A 206 8.56 9.96 -6.83
CA TYR A 206 7.50 10.94 -7.11
C TYR A 206 6.53 11.07 -5.92
N HIS A 207 5.59 12.02 -5.99
CA HIS A 207 4.79 12.46 -4.85
C HIS A 207 3.78 11.43 -4.33
N GLU A 208 3.42 10.43 -5.11
CA GLU A 208 2.54 9.35 -4.66
C GLU A 208 3.28 8.36 -3.75
N HIS A 209 4.61 8.19 -3.93
CA HIS A 209 5.44 7.34 -3.08
C HIS A 209 6.00 8.15 -1.91
N LEU A 210 5.28 8.18 -0.79
CA LEU A 210 5.71 8.90 0.41
C LEU A 210 6.89 8.21 1.12
N CYS A 211 6.99 6.88 0.99
CA CYS A 211 7.95 6.03 1.69
C CYS A 211 8.62 5.02 0.75
N TYR A 212 9.91 4.78 0.98
CA TYR A 212 10.73 3.80 0.29
C TYR A 212 11.28 2.82 1.31
N PHE A 213 10.79 1.59 1.27
CA PHE A 213 11.01 0.63 2.34
C PHE A 213 12.21 -0.29 2.09
N SER A 214 13.00 -0.45 3.13
CA SER A 214 13.86 -1.60 3.35
C SER A 214 13.31 -2.45 4.51
N ILE A 215 13.92 -3.59 4.80
CA ILE A 215 13.41 -4.50 5.85
C ILE A 215 13.45 -3.84 7.24
N ARG A 216 14.49 -3.09 7.56
CA ARG A 216 14.69 -2.48 8.89
C ARG A 216 13.55 -1.56 9.32
N PRO A 217 13.11 -0.55 8.54
CA PRO A 217 11.98 0.30 8.90
C PRO A 217 10.65 -0.47 9.00
N LEU A 218 10.42 -1.49 8.15
CA LEU A 218 9.21 -2.33 8.21
C LEU A 218 9.16 -3.12 9.52
N VAL A 219 10.23 -3.79 9.91
CA VAL A 219 10.33 -4.49 11.20
C VAL A 219 10.04 -3.54 12.36
N LYS A 220 10.60 -2.33 12.33
CA LYS A 220 10.35 -1.33 13.38
C LYS A 220 8.89 -0.90 13.40
N LEU A 221 8.29 -0.62 12.24
CA LEU A 221 6.89 -0.19 12.13
C LEU A 221 5.94 -1.24 12.73
N PHE A 222 6.01 -2.48 12.28
CA PHE A 222 5.11 -3.54 12.78
C PHE A 222 5.32 -3.82 14.27
N LYS A 223 6.56 -3.85 14.73
CA LYS A 223 6.88 -4.05 16.16
C LYS A 223 6.30 -2.96 17.07
N LEU A 224 6.21 -1.71 16.61
CA LEU A 224 5.58 -0.62 17.38
C LEU A 224 4.08 -0.87 17.61
N HIS A 225 3.42 -1.67 16.74
CA HIS A 225 2.02 -2.06 16.85
C HIS A 225 1.81 -3.46 17.47
N GLY A 226 2.90 -4.10 17.97
CA GLY A 226 2.82 -5.46 18.54
C GLY A 226 2.56 -6.54 17.50
N LEU A 227 2.93 -6.28 16.24
CA LEU A 227 2.90 -7.21 15.13
C LEU A 227 4.32 -7.69 14.81
N GLU A 228 4.45 -8.88 14.23
CA GLU A 228 5.73 -9.47 13.86
C GLU A 228 5.70 -9.96 12.42
N ILE A 229 6.74 -9.66 11.65
CA ILE A 229 6.93 -10.22 10.31
C ILE A 229 7.40 -11.68 10.51
N VAL A 230 6.55 -12.63 10.14
CA VAL A 230 6.80 -14.07 10.32
C VAL A 230 7.44 -14.71 9.10
N ASP A 231 7.25 -14.14 7.91
CA ASP A 231 7.94 -14.53 6.68
C ASP A 231 8.14 -13.35 5.74
N LEU A 232 9.15 -13.44 4.88
CA LEU A 232 9.50 -12.42 3.92
C LEU A 232 10.03 -13.05 2.63
N GLN A 233 9.51 -12.59 1.50
CA GLN A 233 9.91 -13.03 0.17
C GLN A 233 10.34 -11.83 -0.67
N THR A 234 11.30 -12.02 -1.56
CA THR A 234 11.60 -11.09 -2.65
C THR A 234 10.89 -11.56 -3.91
N ILE A 235 10.25 -10.64 -4.60
CA ILE A 235 9.43 -10.92 -5.80
C ILE A 235 9.81 -9.97 -6.93
N ASP A 236 9.77 -10.46 -8.18
CA ASP A 236 10.19 -9.72 -9.37
C ASP A 236 9.03 -8.88 -9.97
N ILE A 237 8.28 -8.17 -9.11
CA ILE A 237 7.20 -7.26 -9.51
C ILE A 237 7.66 -5.83 -9.24
N HIS A 238 7.31 -4.89 -10.14
CA HIS A 238 7.63 -3.47 -10.02
C HIS A 238 9.11 -3.17 -9.74
N GLY A 239 10.02 -3.76 -10.53
CA GLY A 239 11.46 -3.58 -10.37
C GLY A 239 12.09 -4.38 -9.21
N GLY A 240 11.28 -5.12 -8.50
CA GLY A 240 11.66 -5.91 -7.32
C GLY A 240 11.00 -5.39 -6.05
N SER A 241 10.22 -6.26 -5.44
CA SER A 241 9.42 -5.94 -4.25
C SER A 241 9.68 -6.92 -3.11
N LEU A 242 9.30 -6.51 -1.90
CA LEU A 242 9.18 -7.38 -0.73
C LEU A 242 7.73 -7.79 -0.58
N ARG A 243 7.49 -9.08 -0.35
CA ARG A 243 6.24 -9.61 0.21
C ARG A 243 6.48 -9.98 1.65
N LEU A 244 5.65 -9.45 2.53
CA LEU A 244 5.69 -9.67 3.97
C LEU A 244 4.47 -10.43 4.41
N TYR A 245 4.65 -11.34 5.34
CA TYR A 245 3.59 -12.01 6.09
C TYR A 245 3.72 -11.57 7.55
N VAL A 246 2.68 -10.95 8.09
CA VAL A 246 2.68 -10.28 9.40
C VAL A 246 1.56 -10.84 10.27
#